data_9f09a11f23467528f78a97e1f998f26a
#
_entry.id   9f09a11f23467528f78a97e1f998f26a
#
_cell.length_a   1.000
_cell.length_b   1.000
_cell.length_c   1.000
_cell.angle_alpha   90.00
_cell.angle_beta   90.00
_cell.angle_gamma   90.00
#
_symmetry.space_group_name_H-M   'P 1'
#
loop_
_entity.id
_entity.type
_entity.pdbx_description
1 polymer ?
#
loop_
_entity_poly.entity_id
_entity_poly.type
_entity_poly.pdbx_seq_one_letter_code
_entity_poly.pdbx_strand_id
1 'polypeptide(L)'
;EEVTGVTNYNDTIYTRNETMLGSWTYDKDGILRYHPLDTVPPEIRFTPPPVEIPFTLPKEIQDAQPSAFATNGTLFFIGTLTQGLYITDSDGTILQHLSLQNQLQDNIVRFICVQDNRQIWVALDNGLSQISFDPPITLLGKRSEIGKLVNAGLDGEELYIQTNLGYFKRSLGATSPFIAVSKAEAQPCFRIEKDPAPTVKKLFRDTEAVGVFADAEHVYPAGDNLYWLSIENEAGLFHVADGIGTLKCRL
;
A
#
# COMPACT_ATOMS: atom_id res chain seq x y z
N GLU A 1 20.21 1.78 -8.81
CA GLU A 1 21.36 2.39 -8.07
C GLU A 1 21.10 2.28 -6.56
N GLU A 2 22.13 1.95 -5.79
CA GLU A 2 22.04 1.76 -4.34
C GLU A 2 21.66 3.08 -3.64
N VAL A 3 20.60 3.06 -2.81
CA VAL A 3 20.24 4.21 -1.97
C VAL A 3 21.05 4.13 -0.67
N THR A 4 21.97 5.08 -0.46
CA THR A 4 22.86 5.12 0.70
C THR A 4 22.30 5.91 1.89
N GLY A 5 21.12 6.50 1.76
CA GLY A 5 20.44 7.18 2.86
C GLY A 5 19.02 7.61 2.49
N VAL A 6 18.12 7.48 3.45
CA VAL A 6 16.76 8.01 3.40
C VAL A 6 16.40 8.65 4.74
N THR A 7 15.71 9.78 4.71
CA THR A 7 15.26 10.46 5.93
C THR A 7 14.01 11.29 5.65
N ASN A 8 13.22 11.54 6.69
CA ASN A 8 12.06 12.43 6.66
C ASN A 8 12.39 13.73 7.42
N TYR A 9 12.07 14.86 6.80
CA TYR A 9 12.12 16.16 7.45
C TYR A 9 10.99 17.04 6.94
N ASN A 10 10.12 17.52 7.85
CA ASN A 10 8.93 18.30 7.53
C ASN A 10 8.05 17.67 6.43
N ASP A 11 7.68 16.41 6.62
CA ASP A 11 6.85 15.61 5.69
C ASP A 11 7.43 15.45 4.27
N THR A 12 8.69 15.80 4.09
CA THR A 12 9.41 15.60 2.85
C THR A 12 10.46 14.50 3.01
N ILE A 13 10.44 13.53 2.10
CA ILE A 13 11.41 12.43 2.08
C ILE A 13 12.62 12.87 1.28
N TYR A 14 13.78 12.74 1.89
CA TYR A 14 15.07 13.00 1.26
C TYR A 14 15.80 11.67 1.05
N THR A 15 16.37 11.52 -0.13
CA THR A 15 17.17 10.34 -0.49
C THR A 15 18.51 10.76 -1.05
N ARG A 16 19.53 9.96 -0.81
CA ARG A 16 20.85 10.10 -1.43
C ARG A 16 21.42 8.76 -1.85
N ASN A 17 22.25 8.80 -2.86
CA ASN A 17 23.21 7.75 -3.20
C ASN A 17 24.59 8.39 -3.44
N GLU A 18 25.53 7.70 -4.07
CA GLU A 18 26.87 8.23 -4.34
C GLU A 18 26.88 9.42 -5.30
N THR A 19 25.92 9.49 -6.23
CA THR A 19 25.87 10.46 -7.33
C THR A 19 24.68 11.40 -7.28
N MET A 20 23.62 11.04 -6.55
CA MET A 20 22.38 11.79 -6.53
C MET A 20 21.93 12.09 -5.11
N LEU A 21 21.39 13.28 -4.95
CA LEU A 21 20.69 13.77 -3.77
C LEU A 21 19.36 14.37 -4.22
N GLY A 22 18.28 14.11 -3.52
CA GLY A 22 17.01 14.73 -3.86
C GLY A 22 15.94 14.53 -2.82
N SER A 23 14.82 15.18 -3.05
CA SER A 23 13.62 15.07 -2.25
C SER A 23 12.46 14.50 -3.05
N TRP A 24 11.51 13.91 -2.33
CA TRP A 24 10.31 13.33 -2.90
C TRP A 24 9.08 14.01 -2.31
N THR A 25 8.20 14.49 -3.15
CA THR A 25 6.93 15.09 -2.76
C THR A 25 5.81 14.58 -3.65
N TYR A 26 4.60 14.57 -3.13
CA TYR A 26 3.41 14.31 -3.95
C TYR A 26 2.99 15.60 -4.66
N ASP A 27 2.71 15.50 -5.94
CA ASP A 27 2.09 16.60 -6.69
C ASP A 27 0.58 16.69 -6.37
N LYS A 28 -0.09 17.69 -6.97
CA LYS A 28 -1.53 17.93 -6.79
C LYS A 28 -2.41 16.75 -7.25
N ASP A 29 -1.88 15.88 -8.08
CA ASP A 29 -2.56 14.70 -8.63
C ASP A 29 -2.26 13.44 -7.81
N GLY A 30 -1.52 13.58 -6.69
CA GLY A 30 -1.11 12.49 -5.81
C GLY A 30 0.03 11.63 -6.38
N ILE A 31 0.71 12.11 -7.41
CA ILE A 31 1.85 11.41 -8.02
C ILE A 31 3.14 11.81 -7.31
N LEU A 32 3.91 10.81 -6.89
CA LEU A 32 5.20 11.02 -6.25
C LEU A 32 6.23 11.56 -7.26
N ARG A 33 6.84 12.72 -6.96
CA ARG A 33 7.83 13.39 -7.80
C ARG A 33 9.17 13.49 -7.11
N TYR A 34 10.23 13.21 -7.86
CA TYR A 34 11.60 13.39 -7.43
C TYR A 34 12.09 14.79 -7.83
N HIS A 35 12.71 15.49 -6.89
CA HIS A 35 13.32 16.80 -7.06
C HIS A 35 14.82 16.71 -6.74
N PRO A 36 15.70 16.80 -7.74
CA PRO A 36 17.14 16.76 -7.50
C PRO A 36 17.59 17.98 -6.67
N LEU A 37 18.60 17.77 -5.83
CA LEU A 37 19.23 18.80 -5.00
C LEU A 37 20.74 18.78 -5.23
N ASP A 38 21.34 19.95 -5.27
CA ASP A 38 22.79 20.08 -5.44
C ASP A 38 23.54 19.87 -4.11
N THR A 39 22.91 20.20 -2.99
CA THR A 39 23.51 20.12 -1.65
C THR A 39 22.50 19.62 -0.63
N VAL A 40 23.02 18.95 0.41
CA VAL A 40 22.20 18.54 1.57
C VAL A 40 21.84 19.80 2.37
N PRO A 41 20.55 20.10 2.58
CA PRO A 41 20.17 21.16 3.49
C PRO A 41 20.74 20.89 4.90
N PRO A 42 21.22 21.91 5.62
CA PRO A 42 21.97 21.74 6.88
C PRO A 42 21.16 21.04 7.99
N GLU A 43 19.85 21.08 7.90
CA GLU A 43 18.93 20.43 8.85
C GLU A 43 18.78 18.94 8.58
N ILE A 44 19.10 18.48 7.38
CA ILE A 44 18.88 17.08 6.97
C ILE A 44 20.00 16.18 7.51
N ARG A 45 19.60 15.10 8.17
CA ARG A 45 20.48 14.04 8.66
C ARG A 45 20.03 12.70 8.11
N PHE A 46 20.93 11.98 7.47
CA PHE A 46 20.69 10.65 6.94
C PHE A 46 21.06 9.52 7.92
N THR A 47 21.53 9.87 9.10
CA THR A 47 21.80 8.88 10.14
C THR A 47 20.47 8.58 10.84
N PRO A 48 19.95 7.36 10.79
CA PRO A 48 18.75 7.01 11.53
C PRO A 48 18.99 7.17 13.05
N PRO A 49 17.97 7.57 13.82
CA PRO A 49 18.10 7.58 15.28
C PRO A 49 18.36 6.16 15.77
N PRO A 50 19.14 5.98 16.85
CA PRO A 50 19.31 4.67 17.47
C PRO A 50 17.95 4.15 17.94
N VAL A 51 17.64 2.90 17.60
CA VAL A 51 16.40 2.24 18.02
C VAL A 51 16.78 1.18 19.06
N GLU A 52 16.23 1.31 20.25
CA GLU A 52 16.30 0.25 21.27
C GLU A 52 15.23 -0.80 20.95
N ILE A 53 15.67 -2.05 20.80
CA ILE A 53 14.79 -3.20 20.61
C ILE A 53 14.46 -3.76 22.00
N PRO A 54 13.22 -3.70 22.47
CA PRO A 54 12.83 -4.09 23.84
C PRO A 54 12.73 -5.61 24.03
N PHE A 55 12.94 -6.39 22.97
CA PHE A 55 12.79 -7.84 22.96
C PHE A 55 13.99 -8.53 22.31
N THR A 56 14.14 -9.82 22.56
CA THR A 56 15.12 -10.65 21.85
C THR A 56 14.61 -10.92 20.44
N LEU A 57 15.42 -10.60 19.43
CA LEU A 57 15.06 -10.86 18.04
C LEU A 57 14.74 -12.35 17.83
N PRO A 58 13.62 -12.68 17.18
CA PRO A 58 13.33 -14.04 16.73
C PRO A 58 14.48 -14.64 15.94
N LYS A 59 14.71 -15.94 16.07
CA LYS A 59 15.83 -16.62 15.40
C LYS A 59 15.80 -16.44 13.88
N GLU A 60 14.61 -16.47 13.29
CA GLU A 60 14.41 -16.23 11.87
C GLU A 60 14.98 -14.88 11.42
N ILE A 61 14.76 -13.82 12.21
CA ILE A 61 15.28 -12.48 11.94
C ILE A 61 16.80 -12.43 12.17
N GLN A 62 17.30 -13.10 13.23
CA GLN A 62 18.74 -13.17 13.49
C GLN A 62 19.49 -13.85 12.34
N ASP A 63 18.96 -14.99 11.85
CA ASP A 63 19.54 -15.76 10.74
C ASP A 63 19.50 -14.96 9.42
N ALA A 64 18.56 -14.03 9.26
CA ALA A 64 18.43 -13.15 8.11
C ALA A 64 19.41 -11.96 8.08
N GLN A 65 20.29 -11.84 9.07
CA GLN A 65 21.30 -10.77 9.21
C GLN A 65 20.67 -9.36 9.28
N PRO A 66 20.16 -8.94 10.45
CA PRO A 66 19.57 -7.61 10.64
C PRO A 66 20.57 -6.49 10.28
N SER A 67 20.10 -5.50 9.54
CA SER A 67 20.92 -4.40 9.00
C SER A 67 20.37 -3.01 9.31
N ALA A 68 19.06 -2.87 9.43
CA ALA A 68 18.40 -1.60 9.67
C ALA A 68 17.22 -1.77 10.65
N PHE A 69 17.02 -0.76 11.49
CA PHE A 69 15.97 -0.76 12.50
C PHE A 69 15.24 0.57 12.51
N ALA A 70 13.92 0.54 12.65
CA ALA A 70 13.10 1.72 12.90
C ALA A 70 11.86 1.34 13.73
N THR A 71 11.20 2.32 14.33
CA THR A 71 9.93 2.14 15.04
C THR A 71 9.05 3.37 14.88
N ASN A 72 7.74 3.16 14.84
CA ASN A 72 6.73 4.23 14.95
C ASN A 72 6.15 4.33 16.38
N GLY A 73 6.78 3.65 17.35
CA GLY A 73 6.33 3.60 18.73
C GLY A 73 5.41 2.40 19.06
N THR A 74 4.79 1.80 18.05
CA THR A 74 3.89 0.63 18.22
C THR A 74 4.46 -0.60 17.51
N LEU A 75 5.01 -0.39 16.32
CA LEU A 75 5.59 -1.44 15.48
C LEU A 75 7.11 -1.26 15.40
N PHE A 76 7.81 -2.35 15.27
CA PHE A 76 9.23 -2.39 14.99
C PHE A 76 9.47 -2.90 13.56
N PHE A 77 10.29 -2.18 12.83
CA PHE A 77 10.66 -2.46 11.45
C PHE A 77 12.11 -2.90 11.42
N ILE A 78 12.35 -4.13 10.99
CA ILE A 78 13.66 -4.76 11.03
C ILE A 78 14.03 -5.17 9.62
N GLY A 79 14.93 -4.40 9.02
CA GLY A 79 15.52 -4.70 7.74
C GLY A 79 16.64 -5.71 7.87
N THR A 80 16.80 -6.55 6.86
CA THR A 80 17.82 -7.61 6.83
C THR A 80 18.63 -7.57 5.54
N LEU A 81 19.78 -8.26 5.53
CA LEU A 81 20.61 -8.38 4.34
C LEU A 81 20.17 -9.50 3.39
N THR A 82 19.30 -10.42 3.82
CA THR A 82 19.02 -11.61 3.01
C THR A 82 17.54 -11.90 2.79
N GLN A 83 16.65 -11.43 3.69
CA GLN A 83 15.24 -11.81 3.69
C GLN A 83 14.25 -10.62 3.60
N GLY A 84 14.75 -9.41 3.42
CA GLY A 84 13.89 -8.23 3.30
C GLY A 84 13.55 -7.60 4.65
N LEU A 85 12.30 -7.22 4.84
CA LEU A 85 11.81 -6.46 5.98
C LEU A 85 10.85 -7.30 6.82
N TYR A 86 11.11 -7.33 8.12
CA TYR A 86 10.19 -7.87 9.12
C TYR A 86 9.51 -6.74 9.89
N ILE A 87 8.24 -6.90 10.17
CA ILE A 87 7.44 -6.02 10.99
C ILE A 87 6.98 -6.81 12.22
N THR A 88 7.31 -6.31 13.40
CA THR A 88 6.98 -6.97 14.67
C THR A 88 6.22 -6.04 15.59
N ASP A 89 5.51 -6.60 16.56
CA ASP A 89 4.98 -5.87 17.70
C ASP A 89 6.06 -5.62 18.77
N SER A 90 5.65 -5.05 19.92
CA SER A 90 6.52 -4.76 21.07
C SER A 90 7.08 -6.01 21.76
N ASP A 91 6.49 -7.16 21.54
CA ASP A 91 6.92 -8.43 22.15
C ASP A 91 7.82 -9.25 21.20
N GLY A 92 8.05 -8.73 19.99
CA GLY A 92 8.85 -9.37 18.97
C GLY A 92 8.09 -10.39 18.11
N THR A 93 6.76 -10.46 18.23
CA THR A 93 5.94 -11.30 17.37
C THR A 93 5.99 -10.78 15.94
N ILE A 94 6.34 -11.63 14.99
CA ILE A 94 6.35 -11.25 13.57
C ILE A 94 4.91 -11.11 13.08
N LEU A 95 4.50 -9.88 12.76
CA LEU A 95 3.18 -9.57 12.21
C LEU A 95 3.18 -9.68 10.69
N GLN A 96 4.30 -9.29 10.05
CA GLN A 96 4.42 -9.30 8.61
C GLN A 96 5.88 -9.50 8.19
N HIS A 97 6.08 -10.16 7.06
CA HIS A 97 7.37 -10.32 6.40
C HIS A 97 7.23 -9.93 4.93
N LEU A 98 8.00 -8.92 4.52
CA LEU A 98 8.04 -8.40 3.17
C LEU A 98 9.39 -8.73 2.53
N SER A 99 9.34 -9.34 1.35
CA SER A 99 10.52 -9.78 0.62
C SER A 99 10.34 -9.61 -0.88
N LEU A 100 11.38 -9.88 -1.65
CA LEU A 100 11.34 -9.91 -3.12
C LEU A 100 10.23 -10.83 -3.67
N GLN A 101 9.88 -11.90 -2.92
CA GLN A 101 8.85 -12.84 -3.36
C GLN A 101 7.42 -12.28 -3.21
N ASN A 102 7.22 -11.29 -2.38
CA ASN A 102 5.86 -10.85 -2.07
C ASN A 102 5.58 -9.35 -2.20
N GLN A 103 6.48 -8.43 -2.04
CA GLN A 103 6.15 -7.00 -2.21
C GLN A 103 7.35 -6.06 -2.32
N LEU A 104 8.56 -6.47 -1.91
CA LEU A 104 9.75 -5.64 -2.06
C LEU A 104 10.39 -5.81 -3.44
N GLN A 105 11.16 -4.81 -3.84
CA GLN A 105 11.97 -4.85 -5.06
C GLN A 105 13.29 -5.62 -4.87
N ASP A 106 13.76 -5.71 -3.62
CA ASP A 106 14.99 -6.39 -3.24
C ASP A 106 14.89 -6.90 -1.79
N ASN A 107 15.69 -7.91 -1.44
CA ASN A 107 15.78 -8.45 -0.09
C ASN A 107 16.81 -7.74 0.79
N ILE A 108 17.72 -6.98 0.22
CA ILE A 108 18.76 -6.27 0.96
C ILE A 108 18.23 -4.92 1.40
N VAL A 109 17.93 -4.79 2.69
CA VAL A 109 17.46 -3.54 3.28
C VAL A 109 18.67 -2.77 3.85
N ARG A 110 18.87 -1.53 3.40
CA ARG A 110 19.96 -0.66 3.84
C ARG A 110 19.53 0.34 4.90
N PHE A 111 18.36 0.97 4.70
CA PHE A 111 17.83 1.98 5.62
C PHE A 111 16.32 1.89 5.71
N ILE A 112 15.79 2.29 6.87
CA ILE A 112 14.35 2.44 7.10
C ILE A 112 14.12 3.82 7.68
N CYS A 113 13.16 4.55 7.10
CA CYS A 113 12.74 5.86 7.58
C CYS A 113 11.23 5.84 7.83
N VAL A 114 10.83 6.15 9.06
CA VAL A 114 9.42 6.30 9.40
C VAL A 114 8.96 7.68 8.94
N GLN A 115 7.98 7.72 8.05
CA GLN A 115 7.37 8.97 7.61
C GLN A 115 6.32 9.40 8.63
N ASP A 116 5.41 8.50 8.98
CA ASP A 116 4.34 8.70 9.96
C ASP A 116 3.90 7.35 10.55
N ASN A 117 2.79 7.35 11.30
CA ASN A 117 2.26 6.13 11.93
C ASN A 117 1.73 5.09 10.92
N ARG A 118 1.60 5.43 9.65
CA ARG A 118 1.02 4.58 8.59
C ARG A 118 1.98 4.27 7.46
N GLN A 119 3.11 4.99 7.36
CA GLN A 119 4.01 4.88 6.22
C GLN A 119 5.47 4.84 6.64
N ILE A 120 6.22 3.96 6.00
CA ILE A 120 7.69 3.94 6.06
C ILE A 120 8.28 3.95 4.66
N TRP A 121 9.51 4.43 4.58
CA TRP A 121 10.35 4.32 3.41
C TRP A 121 11.49 3.35 3.69
N VAL A 122 11.72 2.46 2.75
CA VAL A 122 12.76 1.42 2.85
C VAL A 122 13.71 1.58 1.69
N ALA A 123 14.95 1.94 1.99
CA ALA A 123 16.02 1.94 1.03
C ALA A 123 16.59 0.52 0.90
N LEU A 124 16.61 0.04 -0.31
CA LEU A 124 17.08 -1.29 -0.70
C LEU A 124 18.42 -1.17 -1.42
N ASP A 125 19.13 -2.27 -1.57
CA ASP A 125 20.33 -2.31 -2.41
C ASP A 125 19.99 -1.91 -3.85
N ASN A 126 18.82 -2.29 -4.31
CA ASN A 126 18.30 -1.92 -5.62
C ASN A 126 16.93 -1.23 -5.49
N GLY A 127 16.97 0.07 -5.21
CA GLY A 127 15.79 0.93 -5.24
C GLY A 127 15.26 1.40 -3.89
N LEU A 128 14.07 1.97 -3.94
CA LEU A 128 13.37 2.57 -2.81
C LEU A 128 11.92 2.08 -2.81
N SER A 129 11.44 1.62 -1.67
CA SER A 129 10.06 1.20 -1.49
C SER A 129 9.37 2.06 -0.45
N GLN A 130 8.16 2.52 -0.75
CA GLN A 130 7.25 3.08 0.24
C GLN A 130 6.27 1.99 0.67
N ILE A 131 6.13 1.81 1.97
CA ILE A 131 5.24 0.80 2.56
C ILE A 131 4.20 1.51 3.41
N SER A 132 2.94 1.27 3.10
CA SER A 132 1.80 1.76 3.87
C SER A 132 1.24 0.64 4.75
N PHE A 133 1.02 0.94 6.02
CA PHE A 133 0.37 0.05 6.98
C PHE A 133 -1.10 0.41 7.06
N ASP A 134 -1.94 -0.62 7.14
CA ASP A 134 -3.39 -0.45 7.20
C ASP A 134 -3.92 0.47 6.07
N PRO A 135 -3.51 0.21 4.81
CA PRO A 135 -4.08 0.97 3.72
C PRO A 135 -5.58 0.67 3.65
N PRO A 136 -6.43 1.67 3.35
CA PRO A 136 -7.87 1.45 3.16
C PRO A 136 -8.18 0.58 1.94
N ILE A 137 -7.14 0.12 1.23
CA ILE A 137 -7.22 -0.62 -0.02
C ILE A 137 -6.32 -1.85 0.06
N THR A 138 -6.89 -3.01 -0.27
CA THR A 138 -6.14 -4.25 -0.47
C THR A 138 -6.05 -4.56 -1.95
N LEU A 139 -4.83 -4.66 -2.48
CA LEU A 139 -4.60 -5.07 -3.87
C LEU A 139 -4.40 -6.58 -3.97
N LEU A 140 -5.25 -7.23 -4.76
CA LEU A 140 -5.15 -8.65 -5.09
C LEU A 140 -4.62 -8.80 -6.52
N GLY A 141 -3.32 -8.96 -6.65
CA GLY A 141 -2.65 -9.06 -7.94
C GLY A 141 -2.34 -10.50 -8.37
N LYS A 142 -1.56 -10.64 -9.43
CA LYS A 142 -1.13 -11.94 -9.99
C LYS A 142 -0.46 -12.86 -8.97
N ARG A 143 0.18 -12.29 -7.94
CA ARG A 143 0.87 -13.04 -6.87
C ARG A 143 -0.07 -13.69 -5.86
N SER A 144 -1.36 -13.32 -5.86
CA SER A 144 -2.34 -13.89 -4.92
C SER A 144 -2.75 -15.33 -5.29
N GLU A 145 -2.31 -15.85 -6.45
CA GLU A 145 -2.59 -17.21 -6.97
C GLU A 145 -4.07 -17.59 -7.07
N ILE A 146 -4.97 -16.63 -6.87
CA ILE A 146 -6.42 -16.81 -6.91
C ILE A 146 -7.02 -16.69 -8.32
N GLY A 147 -6.21 -16.31 -9.30
CA GLY A 147 -6.63 -16.13 -10.69
C GLY A 147 -7.29 -14.77 -10.97
N LYS A 148 -8.01 -14.70 -12.10
CA LYS A 148 -8.69 -13.47 -12.53
C LYS A 148 -10.02 -13.31 -11.79
N LEU A 149 -10.21 -12.18 -11.11
CA LEU A 149 -11.45 -11.87 -10.40
C LEU A 149 -12.62 -11.74 -11.39
N VAL A 150 -13.74 -12.34 -11.03
CA VAL A 150 -15.01 -12.29 -11.76
C VAL A 150 -16.07 -11.58 -10.92
N ASN A 151 -16.13 -11.88 -9.62
CA ASN A 151 -17.12 -11.31 -8.72
C ASN A 151 -16.57 -11.24 -7.29
N ALA A 152 -17.10 -10.33 -6.48
CA ALA A 152 -16.77 -10.21 -5.06
C ALA A 152 -18.03 -9.86 -4.25
N GLY A 153 -18.09 -10.32 -3.01
CA GLY A 153 -19.17 -10.01 -2.10
C GLY A 153 -18.74 -10.15 -0.66
N LEU A 154 -19.47 -9.51 0.24
CA LEU A 154 -19.22 -9.53 1.67
C LEU A 154 -20.38 -10.22 2.41
N ASP A 155 -20.02 -11.01 3.41
CA ASP A 155 -20.94 -11.51 4.42
C ASP A 155 -20.32 -11.27 5.81
N GLY A 156 -20.83 -10.24 6.49
CA GLY A 156 -20.19 -9.73 7.70
C GLY A 156 -18.76 -9.27 7.44
N GLU A 157 -17.79 -9.88 8.12
CA GLU A 157 -16.36 -9.60 7.97
C GLU A 157 -15.67 -10.57 6.98
N GLU A 158 -16.39 -11.44 6.32
CA GLU A 158 -15.85 -12.38 5.35
C GLU A 158 -15.99 -11.83 3.92
N LEU A 159 -14.86 -11.71 3.22
CA LEU A 159 -14.80 -11.40 1.80
C LEU A 159 -14.84 -12.67 0.98
N TYR A 160 -15.88 -12.83 0.18
CA TYR A 160 -16.00 -13.90 -0.80
C TYR A 160 -15.63 -13.40 -2.18
N ILE A 161 -14.87 -14.17 -2.92
CA ILE A 161 -14.50 -13.86 -4.30
C ILE A 161 -14.75 -15.04 -5.22
N GLN A 162 -15.22 -14.72 -6.43
CA GLN A 162 -15.28 -15.65 -7.55
C GLN A 162 -14.18 -15.29 -8.54
N THR A 163 -13.42 -16.28 -8.95
CA THR A 163 -12.38 -16.12 -9.98
C THR A 163 -12.55 -17.16 -11.08
N ASN A 164 -11.73 -17.08 -12.12
CA ASN A 164 -11.68 -18.13 -13.14
C ASN A 164 -11.14 -19.48 -12.63
N LEU A 165 -10.56 -19.52 -11.42
CA LEU A 165 -10.04 -20.75 -10.79
C LEU A 165 -11.00 -21.36 -9.76
N GLY A 166 -12.02 -20.61 -9.32
CA GLY A 166 -12.99 -21.09 -8.31
C GLY A 166 -13.53 -20.01 -7.40
N TYR A 167 -13.98 -20.43 -6.24
CA TYR A 167 -14.54 -19.58 -5.19
C TYR A 167 -13.63 -19.62 -3.98
N PHE A 168 -13.41 -18.46 -3.39
CA PHE A 168 -12.50 -18.32 -2.25
C PHE A 168 -13.09 -17.35 -1.23
N LYS A 169 -12.64 -17.48 0.03
CA LYS A 169 -12.98 -16.51 1.08
C LYS A 169 -11.78 -16.15 1.93
N ARG A 170 -11.86 -15.01 2.59
CA ARG A 170 -10.89 -14.53 3.58
C ARG A 170 -11.56 -13.48 4.46
N SER A 171 -11.26 -13.49 5.76
CA SER A 171 -11.71 -12.43 6.67
C SER A 171 -11.08 -11.08 6.30
N LEU A 172 -11.87 -10.01 6.41
CA LEU A 172 -11.39 -8.64 6.19
C LEU A 172 -10.25 -8.32 7.18
N GLY A 173 -9.23 -7.62 6.69
CA GLY A 173 -8.06 -7.29 7.51
C GLY A 173 -7.09 -8.45 7.76
N ALA A 174 -7.46 -9.70 7.42
CA ALA A 174 -6.55 -10.82 7.55
C ALA A 174 -5.45 -10.79 6.49
N THR A 175 -4.23 -11.12 6.90
CA THR A 175 -3.07 -11.33 6.00
C THR A 175 -2.95 -12.77 5.51
N SER A 176 -3.76 -13.68 6.07
CA SER A 176 -3.80 -15.10 5.71
C SER A 176 -4.18 -15.30 4.23
N PRO A 177 -3.74 -16.38 3.59
CA PRO A 177 -4.15 -16.74 2.24
C PRO A 177 -5.67 -16.90 2.12
N PHE A 178 -6.19 -16.72 0.90
CA PHE A 178 -7.57 -17.08 0.58
C PHE A 178 -7.78 -18.58 0.71
N ILE A 179 -8.91 -18.98 1.28
CA ILE A 179 -9.32 -20.37 1.44
C ILE A 179 -10.34 -20.71 0.37
N ALA A 180 -10.13 -21.80 -0.36
CA ALA A 180 -11.09 -22.30 -1.35
C ALA A 180 -12.39 -22.74 -0.67
N VAL A 181 -13.52 -22.35 -1.25
CA VAL A 181 -14.86 -22.67 -0.77
C VAL A 181 -15.75 -23.22 -1.90
N SER A 182 -16.87 -23.81 -1.55
CA SER A 182 -17.83 -24.29 -2.53
C SER A 182 -18.61 -23.13 -3.17
N LYS A 183 -19.11 -23.37 -4.40
CA LYS A 183 -20.01 -22.43 -5.07
C LYS A 183 -21.26 -22.16 -4.23
N ALA A 184 -21.83 -23.19 -3.59
CA ALA A 184 -23.04 -23.07 -2.79
C ALA A 184 -22.84 -22.18 -1.56
N GLU A 185 -21.64 -22.18 -0.97
CA GLU A 185 -21.27 -21.30 0.14
C GLU A 185 -21.10 -19.84 -0.30
N ALA A 186 -20.39 -19.61 -1.40
CA ALA A 186 -20.04 -18.27 -1.85
C ALA A 186 -21.18 -17.53 -2.58
N GLN A 187 -22.01 -18.24 -3.33
CA GLN A 187 -23.01 -17.63 -4.22
C GLN A 187 -24.01 -16.70 -3.52
N PRO A 188 -24.50 -16.97 -2.29
CA PRO A 188 -25.40 -16.05 -1.58
C PRO A 188 -24.77 -14.69 -1.27
N CYS A 189 -23.43 -14.61 -1.20
CA CYS A 189 -22.68 -13.39 -0.86
C CYS A 189 -22.53 -12.47 -2.07
N PHE A 190 -22.73 -12.98 -3.29
CA PHE A 190 -22.66 -12.17 -4.51
C PHE A 190 -24.02 -11.52 -4.79
N ARG A 191 -24.14 -10.24 -4.42
CA ARG A 191 -25.34 -9.47 -4.72
C ARG A 191 -25.47 -9.28 -6.23
N ILE A 192 -26.64 -9.64 -6.76
CA ILE A 192 -27.07 -9.14 -8.06
C ILE A 192 -27.65 -7.75 -7.78
N GLU A 193 -26.92 -6.70 -8.13
CA GLU A 193 -27.47 -5.34 -8.04
C GLU A 193 -28.70 -5.24 -8.92
N LYS A 194 -29.86 -5.02 -8.29
CA LYS A 194 -31.14 -4.83 -8.99
C LYS A 194 -31.29 -3.41 -9.52
N ASP A 195 -30.53 -2.46 -8.96
CA ASP A 195 -30.53 -1.07 -9.41
C ASP A 195 -29.36 -0.83 -10.37
N PRO A 196 -29.58 -0.10 -11.48
CA PRO A 196 -28.50 0.23 -12.38
C PRO A 196 -27.45 1.06 -11.63
N ALA A 197 -26.19 0.66 -11.75
CA ALA A 197 -25.07 1.38 -11.16
C ALA A 197 -25.15 2.88 -11.51
N PRO A 198 -24.82 3.78 -10.60
CA PRO A 198 -24.76 5.20 -10.91
C PRO A 198 -23.76 5.42 -12.05
N THR A 199 -24.04 6.39 -12.92
CA THR A 199 -23.12 6.78 -13.98
C THR A 199 -22.43 8.08 -13.61
N VAL A 200 -21.27 8.33 -14.19
CA VAL A 200 -20.53 9.59 -13.97
C VAL A 200 -21.43 10.80 -14.21
N LYS A 201 -22.19 10.81 -15.31
CA LYS A 201 -23.14 11.90 -15.66
C LYS A 201 -24.27 12.10 -14.64
N LYS A 202 -24.62 11.09 -13.85
CA LYS A 202 -25.64 11.21 -12.80
C LYS A 202 -25.04 11.70 -11.47
N LEU A 203 -23.78 11.42 -11.22
CA LEU A 203 -23.09 11.79 -9.99
C LEU A 203 -22.51 13.19 -10.04
N PHE A 204 -21.98 13.60 -11.18
CA PHE A 204 -21.23 14.85 -11.33
C PHE A 204 -21.98 15.84 -12.20
N ARG A 205 -22.04 17.09 -11.74
CA ARG A 205 -22.60 18.22 -12.53
C ARG A 205 -21.69 18.62 -13.67
N ASP A 206 -20.38 18.53 -13.44
CA ASP A 206 -19.33 18.80 -14.39
C ASP A 206 -18.44 17.56 -14.52
N THR A 207 -18.54 16.85 -15.63
CA THR A 207 -17.77 15.65 -15.89
C THR A 207 -16.32 15.96 -16.30
N GLU A 208 -16.03 17.18 -16.77
CA GLU A 208 -14.66 17.58 -17.11
C GLU A 208 -13.79 17.70 -15.84
N ALA A 209 -14.42 18.05 -14.71
CA ALA A 209 -13.72 18.15 -13.43
C ALA A 209 -13.20 16.81 -12.88
N VAL A 210 -13.69 15.67 -13.37
CA VAL A 210 -13.19 14.33 -13.00
C VAL A 210 -12.08 13.81 -13.91
N GLY A 211 -11.66 14.62 -14.88
CA GLY A 211 -10.52 14.34 -15.76
C GLY A 211 -10.69 13.04 -16.55
N VAL A 212 -9.67 12.19 -16.54
CA VAL A 212 -9.68 10.90 -17.26
C VAL A 212 -10.84 9.97 -16.87
N PHE A 213 -11.43 10.15 -15.69
CA PHE A 213 -12.56 9.36 -15.22
C PHE A 213 -13.93 9.86 -15.72
N ALA A 214 -13.98 10.89 -16.57
CA ALA A 214 -15.22 11.36 -17.19
C ALA A 214 -15.93 10.25 -17.99
N ASP A 215 -15.15 9.36 -18.59
CA ASP A 215 -15.61 8.21 -19.36
C ASP A 215 -15.48 6.89 -18.58
N ALA A 216 -15.54 6.94 -17.24
CA ALA A 216 -15.42 5.74 -16.43
C ALA A 216 -16.46 4.68 -16.81
N GLU A 217 -15.99 3.47 -17.07
CA GLU A 217 -16.82 2.33 -17.46
C GLU A 217 -17.65 1.81 -16.30
N HIS A 218 -17.08 1.91 -15.09
CA HIS A 218 -17.71 1.43 -13.88
C HIS A 218 -17.69 2.47 -12.78
N VAL A 219 -18.79 2.56 -12.05
CA VAL A 219 -18.96 3.42 -10.87
C VAL A 219 -19.51 2.59 -9.73
N TYR A 220 -18.75 2.48 -8.65
CA TYR A 220 -19.12 1.69 -7.49
C TYR A 220 -19.27 2.59 -6.25
N PRO A 221 -20.42 2.58 -5.57
CA PRO A 221 -20.56 3.27 -4.29
C PRO A 221 -19.66 2.63 -3.22
N ALA A 222 -18.96 3.46 -2.47
CA ALA A 222 -18.06 3.07 -1.38
C ALA A 222 -18.53 3.58 0.01
N GLY A 223 -19.79 4.02 0.12
CA GLY A 223 -20.38 4.61 1.34
C GLY A 223 -20.08 6.11 1.47
N ASP A 224 -20.82 6.80 2.34
CA ASP A 224 -20.59 8.20 2.75
C ASP A 224 -20.30 9.19 1.60
N ASN A 225 -21.05 9.09 0.49
CA ASN A 225 -20.82 9.87 -0.73
C ASN A 225 -19.46 9.60 -1.41
N LEU A 226 -18.83 8.47 -1.13
CA LEU A 226 -17.64 8.01 -1.81
C LEU A 226 -18.00 7.06 -2.96
N TYR A 227 -17.31 7.23 -4.08
CA TYR A 227 -17.52 6.42 -5.29
C TYR A 227 -16.18 6.06 -5.92
N TRP A 228 -15.99 4.79 -6.23
CA TRP A 228 -14.92 4.34 -7.09
C TRP A 228 -15.33 4.49 -8.54
N LEU A 229 -14.51 5.16 -9.32
CA LEU A 229 -14.59 5.24 -10.77
C LEU A 229 -13.43 4.45 -11.36
N SER A 230 -13.70 3.60 -12.33
CA SER A 230 -12.63 2.86 -13.02
C SER A 230 -12.73 2.99 -14.53
N ILE A 231 -11.57 3.09 -15.17
CA ILE A 231 -11.36 3.10 -16.61
C ILE A 231 -10.12 2.25 -16.91
N GLU A 232 -10.27 1.23 -17.77
CA GLU A 232 -9.20 0.32 -18.16
C GLU A 232 -8.32 -0.17 -17.01
N ASN A 233 -7.14 0.44 -16.82
CA ASN A 233 -6.15 0.06 -15.81
C ASN A 233 -6.04 1.06 -14.65
N GLU A 234 -6.94 2.03 -14.58
CA GLU A 234 -6.93 3.06 -13.55
C GLU A 234 -8.21 3.05 -12.73
N ALA A 235 -8.10 3.35 -11.44
CA ALA A 235 -9.24 3.59 -10.58
C ALA A 235 -9.01 4.82 -9.70
N GLY A 236 -10.08 5.60 -9.46
CA GLY A 236 -10.07 6.76 -8.60
C GLY A 236 -11.19 6.71 -7.58
N LEU A 237 -10.90 7.03 -6.33
CA LEU A 237 -11.89 7.21 -5.28
C LEU A 237 -12.27 8.69 -5.21
N PHE A 238 -13.54 8.99 -5.41
CA PHE A 238 -14.08 10.35 -5.36
C PHE A 238 -15.06 10.51 -4.21
N HIS A 239 -14.94 11.59 -3.47
CA HIS A 239 -16.00 12.08 -2.59
C HIS A 239 -16.87 13.04 -3.40
N VAL A 240 -18.18 12.78 -3.45
CA VAL A 240 -19.15 13.57 -4.23
C VAL A 240 -20.07 14.33 -3.28
N ALA A 241 -20.02 15.66 -3.34
CA ALA A 241 -20.91 16.53 -2.59
C ALA A 241 -21.56 17.52 -3.55
N ASP A 242 -22.88 17.59 -3.56
CA ASP A 242 -23.67 18.48 -4.45
C ASP A 242 -23.32 18.36 -5.95
N GLY A 243 -22.91 17.17 -6.38
CA GLY A 243 -22.50 16.90 -7.75
C GLY A 243 -21.09 17.39 -8.09
N ILE A 244 -20.29 17.78 -7.09
CA ILE A 244 -18.87 18.14 -7.24
C ILE A 244 -18.06 16.99 -6.68
N GLY A 245 -17.16 16.45 -7.50
CA GLY A 245 -16.26 15.36 -7.13
C GLY A 245 -14.90 15.86 -6.66
N THR A 246 -14.43 15.34 -5.55
CA THR A 246 -13.06 15.55 -5.06
C THR A 246 -12.33 14.21 -5.06
N LEU A 247 -11.27 14.09 -5.84
CA LEU A 247 -10.42 12.90 -5.86
C LEU A 247 -9.73 12.73 -4.51
N LYS A 248 -9.87 11.53 -3.93
CA LYS A 248 -9.25 11.16 -2.65
C LYS A 248 -8.06 10.24 -2.82
N CYS A 249 -8.13 9.34 -3.80
CA CYS A 249 -7.11 8.35 -4.06
C CYS A 249 -7.17 7.94 -5.53
N ARG A 250 -6.01 7.66 -6.15
CA ARG A 250 -5.88 7.09 -7.49
C ARG A 250 -4.99 5.85 -7.42
N LEU A 251 -5.40 4.77 -8.11
CA LEU A 251 -4.70 3.50 -8.22
C LEU A 251 -4.19 3.27 -9.64
#